data_f5f874dc7dfa7d36b0c654a5b0cefc1e
#
_entry.id   f5f874dc7dfa7d36b0c654a5b0cefc1e
#
_cell.length_a   1.000
_cell.length_b   1.000
_cell.length_c   1.000
_cell.angle_alpha   90.00
_cell.angle_beta   90.00
_cell.angle_gamma   90.00
#
_symmetry.space_group_name_H-M   'P 1'
#
loop_
_entity.id
_entity.type
_entity.pdbx_description
1 polymer ?
#
loop_
_entity_poly.entity_id
_entity_poly.type
_entity_poly.pdbx_seq_one_letter_code
_entity_poly.pdbx_strand_id
1 'polypeptide(L)'
;MLLASCTLWGCGQREDATRVFVASSMTDFIEELIAVDGQNGSANATDVNIAGSGTLLLQIDEGARADVVILAGAEYMEELNRTGDFHPPTEFAMTKLSIVIAPDLKDKDLTVRDLWSGKFQGAMCVLSAPCGQLASQYAASQNLDMADLSLEPNVRAVLAKIERGEVDFGFVYHTDLLSSTAGVAEVQGSGASKFSTSYSFAVSNNLKHSAQAQSLANAITGEVGQRILEELGFNQP
;
A
#
# COMPACT_ATOMS: atom_id res chain seq x y z
N MET A 1 -55.58 -10.79 -3.05
CA MET A 1 -54.45 -11.20 -2.20
C MET A 1 -53.23 -11.32 -3.13
N LEU A 2 -52.46 -10.23 -3.28
CA LEU A 2 -51.26 -10.19 -4.12
C LEU A 2 -50.05 -10.49 -3.24
N LEU A 3 -49.37 -11.60 -3.49
CA LEU A 3 -48.11 -11.94 -2.89
C LEU A 3 -46.98 -11.20 -3.63
N ALA A 4 -46.39 -10.22 -2.97
CA ALA A 4 -45.19 -9.52 -3.46
C ALA A 4 -43.98 -10.43 -3.17
N SER A 5 -43.39 -10.99 -4.24
CA SER A 5 -42.10 -11.69 -4.18
C SER A 5 -40.98 -10.69 -4.07
N CYS A 6 -40.40 -10.50 -2.87
CA CYS A 6 -39.13 -9.79 -2.70
C CYS A 6 -38.00 -10.71 -3.19
N THR A 7 -37.47 -10.42 -4.37
CA THR A 7 -36.21 -10.99 -4.82
C THR A 7 -35.08 -10.27 -4.09
N LEU A 8 -34.46 -10.96 -3.13
CA LEU A 8 -33.20 -10.57 -2.51
C LEU A 8 -32.10 -10.66 -3.58
N TRP A 9 -31.67 -9.50 -4.11
CA TRP A 9 -30.43 -9.42 -4.82
C TRP A 9 -29.29 -9.57 -3.79
N GLY A 10 -28.85 -10.81 -3.61
CA GLY A 10 -27.61 -11.09 -2.92
C GLY A 10 -26.45 -10.48 -3.72
N CYS A 11 -25.59 -9.68 -3.10
CA CYS A 11 -24.27 -9.38 -3.60
C CYS A 11 -23.52 -10.72 -3.75
N GLY A 12 -23.57 -11.30 -4.96
CA GLY A 12 -22.84 -12.52 -5.27
C GLY A 12 -21.36 -12.17 -5.38
N GLN A 13 -20.59 -12.42 -4.33
CA GLN A 13 -19.14 -12.59 -4.47
C GLN A 13 -18.95 -13.73 -5.47
N ARG A 14 -18.15 -13.49 -6.51
CA ARG A 14 -17.80 -14.54 -7.49
C ARG A 14 -16.97 -15.58 -6.76
N GLU A 15 -17.55 -16.74 -6.47
CA GLU A 15 -16.88 -17.84 -5.73
C GLU A 15 -15.61 -18.35 -6.42
N ASP A 16 -15.42 -18.03 -7.69
CA ASP A 16 -14.32 -18.50 -8.53
C ASP A 16 -13.23 -17.41 -8.77
N ALA A 17 -13.31 -16.25 -8.13
CA ALA A 17 -12.28 -15.21 -8.25
C ALA A 17 -11.10 -15.49 -7.32
N THR A 18 -9.87 -15.26 -7.80
CA THR A 18 -8.67 -15.21 -6.97
C THR A 18 -8.70 -13.96 -6.12
N ARG A 19 -8.65 -14.11 -4.80
CA ARG A 19 -8.67 -12.98 -3.85
C ARG A 19 -7.28 -12.53 -3.50
N VAL A 20 -6.98 -11.27 -3.81
CA VAL A 20 -5.66 -10.68 -3.62
C VAL A 20 -5.79 -9.53 -2.62
N PHE A 21 -5.12 -9.65 -1.48
CA PHE A 21 -5.04 -8.60 -0.47
C PHE A 21 -3.76 -7.82 -0.68
N VAL A 22 -3.85 -6.50 -0.88
CA VAL A 22 -2.75 -5.68 -1.38
C VAL A 22 -2.57 -4.43 -0.52
N ALA A 23 -1.36 -4.22 -0.02
CA ALA A 23 -0.99 -2.97 0.63
C ALA A 23 -1.25 -1.77 -0.30
N SER A 24 -1.88 -0.70 0.22
CA SER A 24 -2.37 0.43 -0.57
C SER A 24 -1.30 1.12 -1.44
N SER A 25 -0.04 1.08 -1.03
CA SER A 25 1.09 1.60 -1.81
C SER A 25 1.45 0.77 -3.05
N MET A 26 0.87 -0.44 -3.18
CA MET A 26 1.05 -1.33 -4.34
C MET A 26 -0.15 -1.29 -5.30
N THR A 27 -1.06 -0.31 -5.14
CA THR A 27 -2.27 -0.19 -5.98
C THR A 27 -1.93 -0.13 -7.46
N ASP A 28 -1.08 0.81 -7.86
CA ASP A 28 -0.72 1.01 -9.27
C ASP A 28 -0.04 -0.24 -9.84
N PHE A 29 0.85 -0.86 -9.06
CA PHE A 29 1.52 -2.09 -9.45
C PHE A 29 0.55 -3.24 -9.74
N ILE A 30 -0.38 -3.52 -8.82
CA ILE A 30 -1.31 -4.64 -8.99
C ILE A 30 -2.31 -4.39 -10.12
N GLU A 31 -2.77 -3.15 -10.30
CA GLU A 31 -3.67 -2.76 -11.38
C GLU A 31 -3.01 -2.95 -12.75
N GLU A 32 -1.77 -2.48 -12.92
CA GLU A 32 -1.01 -2.67 -14.16
C GLU A 32 -0.69 -4.15 -14.42
N LEU A 33 -0.28 -4.89 -13.40
CA LEU A 33 0.04 -6.31 -13.53
C LEU A 33 -1.18 -7.12 -13.99
N ILE A 34 -2.34 -6.90 -13.38
CA ILE A 34 -3.60 -7.57 -13.75
C ILE A 34 -4.03 -7.15 -15.16
N ALA A 35 -3.87 -5.89 -15.54
CA ALA A 35 -4.22 -5.39 -16.87
C ALA A 35 -3.40 -6.09 -17.97
N VAL A 36 -2.10 -6.30 -17.74
CA VAL A 36 -1.23 -7.01 -18.69
C VAL A 36 -1.55 -8.51 -18.74
N ASP A 37 -1.79 -9.15 -17.60
CA ASP A 37 -2.15 -10.57 -17.52
C ASP A 37 -3.49 -10.84 -18.21
N GLY A 38 -4.48 -9.98 -18.05
CA GLY A 38 -5.78 -10.05 -18.72
C GLY A 38 -5.68 -9.95 -20.24
N GLN A 39 -4.75 -9.17 -20.79
CA GLN A 39 -4.48 -9.07 -22.23
C GLN A 39 -3.86 -10.38 -22.80
N ASN A 40 -3.15 -11.13 -21.99
CA ASN A 40 -2.53 -12.39 -22.35
C ASN A 40 -3.51 -13.59 -22.31
N GLY A 41 -4.81 -13.33 -22.09
CA GLY A 41 -5.86 -14.35 -22.12
C GLY A 41 -6.05 -15.12 -20.82
N SER A 42 -5.44 -14.68 -19.74
CA SER A 42 -5.67 -15.20 -18.39
C SER A 42 -7.02 -14.66 -17.88
N ALA A 43 -8.11 -15.28 -18.32
CA ALA A 43 -9.49 -14.81 -18.07
C ALA A 43 -9.97 -15.08 -16.63
N ASN A 44 -9.06 -15.19 -15.67
CA ASN A 44 -9.43 -15.47 -14.29
C ASN A 44 -9.79 -14.17 -13.58
N ALA A 45 -11.01 -14.08 -13.07
CA ALA A 45 -11.45 -12.94 -12.28
C ALA A 45 -10.55 -12.81 -11.04
N THR A 46 -9.99 -11.64 -10.86
CA THR A 46 -9.23 -11.27 -9.66
C THR A 46 -10.06 -10.30 -8.84
N ASP A 47 -10.25 -10.61 -7.56
CA ASP A 47 -10.91 -9.76 -6.58
C ASP A 47 -9.84 -9.13 -5.69
N VAL A 48 -9.63 -7.82 -5.83
CA VAL A 48 -8.53 -7.11 -5.16
C VAL A 48 -9.09 -6.32 -3.98
N ASN A 49 -8.56 -6.60 -2.79
CA ASN A 49 -8.83 -5.85 -1.56
C ASN A 49 -7.62 -4.99 -1.21
N ILE A 50 -7.78 -3.68 -1.27
CA ILE A 50 -6.70 -2.71 -1.04
C ILE A 50 -6.90 -2.01 0.29
N ALA A 51 -5.91 -2.14 1.20
CA ALA A 51 -5.91 -1.47 2.49
C ALA A 51 -4.47 -1.28 3.03
N GLY A 52 -4.32 -0.71 4.23
CA GLY A 52 -3.04 -0.74 4.94
C GLY A 52 -2.69 -2.17 5.39
N SER A 53 -1.39 -2.52 5.42
CA SER A 53 -0.95 -3.89 5.78
C SER A 53 -1.52 -4.38 7.11
N GLY A 54 -1.54 -3.54 8.15
CA GLY A 54 -2.14 -3.90 9.44
C GLY A 54 -3.65 -4.17 9.35
N THR A 55 -4.37 -3.41 8.52
CA THR A 55 -5.81 -3.65 8.29
C THR A 55 -6.05 -4.96 7.55
N LEU A 56 -5.21 -5.29 6.57
CA LEU A 56 -5.31 -6.56 5.83
C LEU A 56 -5.06 -7.76 6.74
N LEU A 57 -4.05 -7.67 7.63
CA LEU A 57 -3.79 -8.71 8.63
C LEU A 57 -4.98 -8.91 9.57
N LEU A 58 -5.54 -7.82 10.08
CA LEU A 58 -6.72 -7.89 10.95
C LEU A 58 -7.91 -8.57 10.26
N GLN A 59 -8.15 -8.26 8.98
CA GLN A 59 -9.20 -8.91 8.20
C GLN A 59 -8.97 -10.41 8.05
N ILE A 60 -7.70 -10.83 7.83
CA ILE A 60 -7.32 -12.25 7.73
C ILE A 60 -7.53 -12.95 9.09
N ASP A 61 -7.13 -12.31 10.18
CA ASP A 61 -7.32 -12.82 11.54
C ASP A 61 -8.80 -12.97 11.91
N GLU A 62 -9.66 -12.08 11.41
CA GLU A 62 -11.10 -12.14 11.52
C GLU A 62 -11.76 -13.17 10.56
N GLY A 63 -10.96 -13.90 9.79
CA GLY A 63 -11.41 -15.00 8.92
C GLY A 63 -11.66 -14.60 7.46
N ALA A 64 -11.25 -13.40 7.03
CA ALA A 64 -11.29 -13.06 5.61
C ALA A 64 -10.31 -13.95 4.82
N ARG A 65 -10.80 -14.50 3.70
CA ARG A 65 -9.99 -15.39 2.85
C ARG A 65 -9.20 -14.58 1.82
N ALA A 66 -7.91 -14.84 1.74
CA ALA A 66 -7.02 -14.36 0.70
C ALA A 66 -6.28 -15.53 0.05
N ASP A 67 -6.11 -15.50 -1.26
CA ASP A 67 -5.33 -16.49 -2.03
C ASP A 67 -3.89 -15.98 -2.23
N VAL A 68 -3.70 -14.66 -2.38
CA VAL A 68 -2.41 -13.98 -2.40
C VAL A 68 -2.48 -12.76 -1.50
N VAL A 69 -1.45 -12.55 -0.70
CA VAL A 69 -1.32 -11.37 0.17
C VAL A 69 -0.02 -10.64 -0.15
N ILE A 70 -0.09 -9.33 -0.39
CA ILE A 70 1.05 -8.45 -0.67
C ILE A 70 1.09 -7.38 0.42
N LEU A 71 2.11 -7.39 1.27
CA LEU A 71 2.24 -6.47 2.40
C LEU A 71 3.52 -5.63 2.29
N ALA A 72 3.43 -4.41 2.80
CA ALA A 72 4.57 -3.59 3.15
C ALA A 72 4.98 -3.88 4.60
N GLY A 73 6.30 -3.83 4.89
CA GLY A 73 6.87 -4.07 6.22
C GLY A 73 7.08 -5.55 6.50
N ALA A 74 8.35 -5.91 6.76
CA ALA A 74 8.73 -7.30 7.00
C ALA A 74 7.99 -7.89 8.22
N GLU A 75 7.79 -7.11 9.27
CA GLU A 75 7.12 -7.52 10.50
C GLU A 75 5.66 -7.96 10.27
N TYR A 76 4.94 -7.32 9.33
CA TYR A 76 3.56 -7.71 8.99
C TYR A 76 3.55 -9.04 8.23
N MET A 77 4.52 -9.23 7.35
CA MET A 77 4.65 -10.49 6.62
C MET A 77 5.09 -11.64 7.53
N GLU A 78 5.94 -11.38 8.52
CA GLU A 78 6.30 -12.35 9.55
C GLU A 78 5.10 -12.74 10.43
N GLU A 79 4.22 -11.77 10.74
CA GLU A 79 2.98 -12.04 11.47
C GLU A 79 2.04 -12.92 10.66
N LEU A 80 1.84 -12.61 9.38
CA LEU A 80 1.07 -13.47 8.46
C LEU A 80 1.65 -14.89 8.39
N ASN A 81 2.96 -15.02 8.26
CA ASN A 81 3.64 -16.32 8.13
C ASN A 81 3.47 -17.20 9.40
N ARG A 82 3.30 -16.58 10.58
CA ARG A 82 3.06 -17.31 11.84
C ARG A 82 1.71 -17.99 11.91
N THR A 83 0.74 -17.61 11.09
CA THR A 83 -0.57 -18.30 11.03
C THR A 83 -0.44 -19.72 10.49
N GLY A 84 0.57 -19.99 9.64
CA GLY A 84 0.77 -21.27 8.97
C GLY A 84 -0.17 -21.53 7.80
N ASP A 85 -1.01 -20.57 7.43
CA ASP A 85 -2.01 -20.68 6.35
C ASP A 85 -1.45 -20.29 4.97
N PHE A 86 -0.22 -19.80 4.93
CA PHE A 86 0.46 -19.33 3.72
C PHE A 86 1.80 -20.02 3.52
N HIS A 87 2.22 -20.14 2.27
CA HIS A 87 3.58 -20.54 1.92
C HIS A 87 4.59 -19.49 2.39
N PRO A 88 5.89 -19.87 2.57
CA PRO A 88 6.91 -18.90 2.95
C PRO A 88 6.89 -17.66 2.05
N PRO A 89 6.98 -16.46 2.63
CA PRO A 89 6.90 -15.22 1.86
C PRO A 89 8.12 -15.02 0.97
N THR A 90 7.91 -14.27 -0.11
CA THR A 90 8.96 -13.83 -1.03
C THR A 90 9.00 -12.30 -1.02
N GLU A 91 10.14 -11.74 -0.66
CA GLU A 91 10.42 -10.31 -0.80
C GLU A 91 10.72 -10.00 -2.27
N PHE A 92 10.16 -8.90 -2.81
CA PHE A 92 10.24 -8.63 -4.25
C PHE A 92 10.41 -7.16 -4.63
N ALA A 93 10.23 -6.23 -3.69
CA ALA A 93 10.38 -4.80 -3.92
C ALA A 93 10.71 -4.04 -2.65
N MET A 94 11.28 -2.85 -2.80
CA MET A 94 11.53 -1.88 -1.73
C MET A 94 11.14 -0.47 -2.14
N THR A 95 10.81 0.38 -1.17
CA THR A 95 10.66 1.83 -1.37
C THR A 95 11.22 2.59 -0.17
N LYS A 96 11.35 3.92 -0.32
CA LYS A 96 11.90 4.81 0.70
C LYS A 96 10.82 5.76 1.20
N LEU A 97 10.99 6.24 2.44
CA LEU A 97 10.15 7.28 3.00
C LEU A 97 10.48 8.64 2.33
N SER A 98 9.45 9.41 2.05
CA SER A 98 9.53 10.80 1.59
C SER A 98 8.64 11.68 2.44
N ILE A 99 9.05 12.93 2.65
CA ILE A 99 8.20 14.00 3.17
C ILE A 99 7.79 14.84 1.97
N VAL A 100 6.49 14.96 1.76
CA VAL A 100 5.94 15.73 0.63
C VAL A 100 5.09 16.89 1.12
N ILE A 101 5.02 17.94 0.32
CA ILE A 101 4.24 19.16 0.56
C ILE A 101 3.16 19.31 -0.49
N ALA A 102 2.09 20.01 -0.10
CA ALA A 102 0.94 20.28 -0.95
C ALA A 102 1.32 21.11 -2.20
N PRO A 103 0.51 21.02 -3.28
CA PRO A 103 0.83 21.68 -4.57
C PRO A 103 1.03 23.18 -4.50
N ASP A 104 0.32 23.88 -3.63
CA ASP A 104 0.43 25.33 -3.41
C ASP A 104 1.71 25.75 -2.67
N LEU A 105 2.41 24.79 -2.10
CA LEU A 105 3.68 24.99 -1.40
C LEU A 105 4.91 24.58 -2.23
N LYS A 106 4.72 23.93 -3.39
CA LYS A 106 5.79 23.30 -4.16
C LYS A 106 6.96 24.22 -4.56
N ASP A 107 6.66 25.52 -4.76
CA ASP A 107 7.67 26.52 -5.15
C ASP A 107 8.34 27.19 -3.94
N LYS A 108 8.01 26.75 -2.71
CA LYS A 108 8.63 27.23 -1.48
C LYS A 108 9.78 26.31 -1.10
N ASP A 109 10.93 26.89 -0.82
CA ASP A 109 12.11 26.17 -0.30
C ASP A 109 11.91 25.90 1.21
N LEU A 110 11.04 24.94 1.52
CA LEU A 110 10.69 24.57 2.90
C LEU A 110 11.60 23.46 3.41
N THR A 111 12.13 23.66 4.59
CA THR A 111 12.87 22.64 5.33
C THR A 111 11.95 21.86 6.29
N VAL A 112 12.41 20.72 6.78
CA VAL A 112 11.70 19.98 7.85
C VAL A 112 11.44 20.89 9.06
N ARG A 113 12.38 21.74 9.44
CA ARG A 113 12.21 22.69 10.55
C ARG A 113 11.07 23.68 10.31
N ASP A 114 10.91 24.14 9.07
CA ASP A 114 9.83 25.07 8.73
C ASP A 114 8.47 24.38 8.89
N LEU A 115 8.35 23.13 8.45
CA LEU A 115 7.13 22.34 8.59
C LEU A 115 6.72 22.15 10.05
N TRP A 116 7.68 21.99 10.97
CA TRP A 116 7.44 21.86 12.41
C TRP A 116 7.42 23.20 13.17
N SER A 117 7.29 24.33 12.47
CA SER A 117 7.20 25.67 13.10
C SER A 117 5.83 25.98 13.76
N GLY A 118 4.87 25.07 13.66
CA GLY A 118 3.48 25.28 14.12
C GLY A 118 2.59 26.06 13.15
N LYS A 119 3.09 26.35 11.94
CA LYS A 119 2.33 27.08 10.90
C LYS A 119 1.69 26.16 9.86
N PHE A 120 2.13 24.92 9.80
CA PHE A 120 1.73 23.94 8.81
C PHE A 120 1.06 22.75 9.48
N GLN A 121 0.05 22.21 8.82
CA GLN A 121 -0.65 21.00 9.26
C GLN A 121 -0.09 19.79 8.51
N GLY A 122 0.23 18.74 9.22
CA GLY A 122 0.78 17.54 8.66
C GLY A 122 -0.10 16.31 8.82
N ALA A 123 0.18 15.27 8.04
CA ALA A 123 -0.45 13.98 8.16
C ALA A 123 0.58 12.83 8.12
N MET A 124 0.25 11.75 8.79
CA MET A 124 0.98 10.49 8.74
C MET A 124 0.03 9.30 8.83
N CYS A 125 0.53 8.11 8.57
CA CYS A 125 -0.25 6.91 8.84
C CYS A 125 -0.36 6.63 10.35
N VAL A 126 -1.43 5.93 10.75
CA VAL A 126 -1.51 5.32 12.10
C VAL A 126 -0.33 4.40 12.35
N LEU A 127 0.08 4.24 13.62
CA LEU A 127 1.25 3.40 13.99
C LEU A 127 1.05 1.90 13.72
N SER A 128 -0.19 1.45 13.54
CA SER A 128 -0.51 0.10 13.10
C SER A 128 -0.32 -0.12 11.59
N ALA A 129 0.20 0.86 10.86
CA ALA A 129 0.56 0.73 9.45
C ALA A 129 2.08 0.90 9.27
N PRO A 130 2.71 0.21 8.30
CA PRO A 130 4.17 0.28 8.06
C PRO A 130 4.66 1.71 7.82
N CYS A 131 3.91 2.51 7.05
CA CYS A 131 4.21 3.92 6.81
C CYS A 131 4.23 4.76 8.09
N GLY A 132 3.35 4.48 9.05
CA GLY A 132 3.31 5.17 10.34
C GLY A 132 4.49 4.81 11.23
N GLN A 133 4.86 3.53 11.26
CA GLN A 133 6.05 3.08 12.00
C GLN A 133 7.33 3.72 11.43
N LEU A 134 7.46 3.74 10.09
CA LEU A 134 8.62 4.32 9.42
C LEU A 134 8.72 5.83 9.65
N ALA A 135 7.57 6.54 9.57
CA ALA A 135 7.49 7.96 9.90
C ALA A 135 7.86 8.24 11.36
N SER A 136 7.40 7.38 12.29
CA SER A 136 7.74 7.49 13.72
C SER A 136 9.24 7.28 13.98
N GLN A 137 9.87 6.31 13.32
CA GLN A 137 11.32 6.09 13.41
C GLN A 137 12.10 7.30 12.88
N TYR A 138 11.67 7.86 11.76
CA TYR A 138 12.25 9.10 11.22
C TYR A 138 12.11 10.25 12.22
N ALA A 139 10.89 10.51 12.73
CA ALA A 139 10.62 11.59 13.66
C ALA A 139 11.46 11.47 14.93
N ALA A 140 11.58 10.26 15.49
CA ALA A 140 12.43 10.00 16.66
C ALA A 140 13.92 10.35 16.36
N SER A 141 14.41 10.01 15.15
CA SER A 141 15.78 10.34 14.74
C SER A 141 16.05 11.85 14.62
N GLN A 142 15.01 12.64 14.37
CA GLN A 142 15.07 14.09 14.19
C GLN A 142 14.58 14.86 15.43
N ASN A 143 14.15 14.18 16.50
CA ASN A 143 13.50 14.76 17.68
C ASN A 143 12.27 15.63 17.35
N LEU A 144 11.42 15.15 16.42
CA LEU A 144 10.19 15.82 16.00
C LEU A 144 9.01 15.33 16.84
N ASP A 145 8.14 16.27 17.25
CA ASP A 145 6.86 15.94 17.87
C ASP A 145 5.83 15.63 16.79
N MET A 146 5.14 14.50 16.93
CA MET A 146 4.14 14.01 15.99
C MET A 146 2.70 14.17 16.51
N ALA A 147 2.50 14.75 17.69
CA ALA A 147 1.21 14.77 18.38
C ALA A 147 0.11 15.51 17.59
N ASP A 148 0.49 16.54 16.83
CA ASP A 148 -0.44 17.38 16.09
C ASP A 148 -0.69 16.90 14.65
N LEU A 149 -0.08 15.77 14.23
CA LEU A 149 -0.30 15.24 12.89
C LEU A 149 -1.63 14.50 12.78
N SER A 150 -2.33 14.70 11.65
CA SER A 150 -3.50 13.90 11.30
C SER A 150 -3.10 12.45 11.03
N LEU A 151 -3.85 11.50 11.60
CA LEU A 151 -3.56 10.07 11.46
C LEU A 151 -4.48 9.44 10.42
N GLU A 152 -3.89 8.81 9.43
CA GLU A 152 -4.59 8.18 8.31
C GLU A 152 -4.42 6.66 8.32
N PRO A 153 -5.39 5.91 7.83
CA PRO A 153 -5.34 4.44 7.88
C PRO A 153 -4.24 3.81 7.02
N ASN A 154 -3.77 4.52 5.99
CA ASN A 154 -2.75 4.06 5.06
C ASN A 154 -2.10 5.23 4.30
N VAL A 155 -1.03 4.93 3.56
CA VAL A 155 -0.24 5.96 2.88
C VAL A 155 -0.99 6.67 1.75
N ARG A 156 -1.89 6.00 1.03
CA ARG A 156 -2.70 6.63 -0.02
C ARG A 156 -3.70 7.63 0.56
N ALA A 157 -4.22 7.38 1.75
CA ALA A 157 -5.06 8.35 2.46
C ALA A 157 -4.26 9.60 2.87
N VAL A 158 -3.00 9.45 3.29
CA VAL A 158 -2.10 10.59 3.55
C VAL A 158 -1.88 11.38 2.26
N LEU A 159 -1.45 10.71 1.17
CA LEU A 159 -1.22 11.37 -0.11
C LEU A 159 -2.44 12.14 -0.58
N ALA A 160 -3.62 11.51 -0.56
CA ALA A 160 -4.86 12.13 -1.00
C ALA A 160 -5.22 13.41 -0.22
N LYS A 161 -4.92 13.49 1.07
CA LYS A 161 -5.10 14.73 1.85
C LYS A 161 -4.15 15.83 1.41
N ILE A 162 -2.90 15.50 1.15
CA ILE A 162 -1.90 16.46 0.67
C ILE A 162 -2.27 16.98 -0.71
N GLU A 163 -2.64 16.09 -1.63
CA GLU A 163 -3.07 16.44 -3.00
C GLU A 163 -4.27 17.39 -3.03
N ARG A 164 -5.20 17.24 -2.09
CA ARG A 164 -6.39 18.12 -1.96
C ARG A 164 -6.12 19.39 -1.15
N GLY A 165 -4.91 19.56 -0.61
CA GLY A 165 -4.57 20.70 0.25
C GLY A 165 -5.32 20.71 1.59
N GLU A 166 -5.79 19.53 2.05
CA GLU A 166 -6.42 19.38 3.38
C GLU A 166 -5.37 19.41 4.50
N VAL A 167 -4.12 19.08 4.16
CA VAL A 167 -2.94 19.24 4.98
C VAL A 167 -1.80 19.79 4.12
N ASP A 168 -0.85 20.47 4.76
CA ASP A 168 0.26 21.13 4.09
C ASP A 168 1.39 20.16 3.71
N PHE A 169 1.58 19.10 4.52
CA PHE A 169 2.64 18.12 4.31
C PHE A 169 2.29 16.75 4.88
N GLY A 170 3.07 15.74 4.54
CA GLY A 170 2.92 14.42 5.15
C GLY A 170 4.01 13.44 4.75
N PHE A 171 3.95 12.28 5.41
CA PHE A 171 4.84 11.16 5.17
C PHE A 171 4.19 10.17 4.19
N VAL A 172 4.85 9.99 3.05
CA VAL A 172 4.46 9.00 2.03
C VAL A 172 5.67 8.19 1.60
N TYR A 173 5.50 7.20 0.76
CA TYR A 173 6.63 6.56 0.11
C TYR A 173 7.04 7.32 -1.15
N HIS A 174 8.28 7.18 -1.56
CA HIS A 174 8.79 7.81 -2.78
C HIS A 174 8.00 7.37 -4.03
N THR A 175 7.59 6.11 -4.07
CA THR A 175 6.74 5.58 -5.13
C THR A 175 5.34 6.24 -5.17
N ASP A 176 4.75 6.57 -4.02
CA ASP A 176 3.49 7.32 -3.96
C ASP A 176 3.66 8.75 -4.47
N LEU A 177 4.79 9.40 -4.16
CA LEU A 177 5.12 10.71 -4.73
C LEU A 177 5.22 10.65 -6.27
N LEU A 178 5.90 9.63 -6.81
CA LEU A 178 6.07 9.47 -8.26
C LEU A 178 4.74 9.20 -8.98
N SER A 179 3.81 8.52 -8.32
CA SER A 179 2.48 8.25 -8.90
C SER A 179 1.53 9.45 -8.86
N SER A 180 1.84 10.48 -8.06
CA SER A 180 0.99 11.66 -7.95
C SER A 180 1.05 12.54 -9.18
N THR A 181 -0.11 12.89 -9.70
CA THR A 181 -0.27 13.87 -10.80
C THR A 181 -0.74 15.24 -10.31
N ALA A 182 -0.95 15.41 -9.01
CA ALA A 182 -1.49 16.63 -8.42
C ALA A 182 -0.46 17.76 -8.25
N GLY A 183 0.83 17.47 -8.48
CA GLY A 183 1.90 18.46 -8.38
C GLY A 183 2.41 18.68 -6.96
N VAL A 184 2.30 17.67 -6.10
CA VAL A 184 2.99 17.64 -4.79
C VAL A 184 4.50 17.65 -5.00
N ALA A 185 5.27 18.09 -4.02
CA ALA A 185 6.73 18.15 -4.11
C ALA A 185 7.40 17.54 -2.89
N GLU A 186 8.59 16.97 -3.08
CA GLU A 186 9.38 16.40 -1.98
C GLU A 186 10.19 17.49 -1.27
N VAL A 187 10.24 17.42 0.05
CA VAL A 187 11.11 18.26 0.89
C VAL A 187 12.56 17.77 0.75
N GLN A 188 13.34 18.52 0.00
CA GLN A 188 14.72 18.16 -0.29
C GLN A 188 15.60 18.19 0.97
N GLY A 189 16.57 17.28 1.04
CA GLY A 189 17.52 17.22 2.16
C GLY A 189 16.90 16.81 3.51
N SER A 190 15.66 16.35 3.54
CA SER A 190 14.97 15.89 4.76
C SER A 190 15.67 14.72 5.45
N GLY A 191 16.39 13.89 4.68
CA GLY A 191 16.99 12.65 5.17
C GLY A 191 16.01 11.50 5.35
N ALA A 192 14.73 11.69 5.00
CA ALA A 192 13.69 10.66 5.10
C ALA A 192 14.01 9.43 4.23
N SER A 193 14.66 9.62 3.10
CA SER A 193 15.06 8.53 2.18
C SER A 193 16.08 7.51 2.75
N LYS A 194 16.60 7.74 3.95
CA LYS A 194 17.40 6.75 4.70
C LYS A 194 16.53 5.67 5.35
N PHE A 195 15.23 5.90 5.43
CA PHE A 195 14.25 4.98 5.97
C PHE A 195 13.52 4.30 4.80
N SER A 196 13.51 2.99 4.80
CA SER A 196 12.93 2.17 3.72
C SER A 196 12.05 1.08 4.28
N THR A 197 11.15 0.59 3.45
CA THR A 197 10.34 -0.59 3.73
C THR A 197 10.43 -1.55 2.56
N SER A 198 10.33 -2.85 2.84
CA SER A 198 10.24 -3.88 1.82
C SER A 198 8.79 -4.32 1.61
N TYR A 199 8.56 -4.94 0.46
CA TYR A 199 7.32 -5.59 0.11
C TYR A 199 7.56 -7.07 -0.12
N SER A 200 6.72 -7.86 0.52
CA SER A 200 6.70 -9.30 0.32
C SER A 200 5.29 -9.76 -0.06
N PHE A 201 5.23 -10.87 -0.78
CA PHE A 201 3.96 -11.58 -0.99
C PHE A 201 4.03 -12.99 -0.42
N ALA A 202 2.86 -13.53 -0.09
CA ALA A 202 2.66 -14.92 0.28
C ALA A 202 1.42 -15.47 -0.42
N VAL A 203 1.49 -16.75 -0.79
CA VAL A 203 0.40 -17.49 -1.42
C VAL A 203 -0.23 -18.42 -0.40
N SER A 204 -1.56 -18.47 -0.35
CA SER A 204 -2.29 -19.35 0.56
C SER A 204 -2.01 -20.83 0.29
N ASN A 205 -1.93 -21.62 1.35
CA ASN A 205 -1.85 -23.08 1.30
C ASN A 205 -3.16 -23.74 0.83
N ASN A 206 -4.23 -22.96 0.63
CA ASN A 206 -5.52 -23.46 0.19
C ASN A 206 -5.48 -23.83 -1.30
N LEU A 207 -5.80 -25.09 -1.60
CA LEU A 207 -5.71 -25.64 -2.95
C LEU A 207 -6.81 -25.17 -3.93
N LYS A 208 -7.86 -24.50 -3.45
CA LYS A 208 -9.03 -24.16 -4.30
C LYS A 208 -8.68 -23.24 -5.48
N HIS A 209 -7.76 -22.28 -5.27
CA HIS A 209 -7.33 -21.30 -6.27
C HIS A 209 -5.81 -21.31 -6.49
N SER A 210 -5.14 -22.42 -6.14
CA SER A 210 -3.68 -22.48 -6.09
C SER A 210 -3.01 -22.23 -7.44
N ALA A 211 -3.59 -22.66 -8.55
CA ALA A 211 -3.01 -22.46 -9.88
C ALA A 211 -3.01 -20.98 -10.30
N GLN A 212 -4.12 -20.27 -10.05
CA GLN A 212 -4.26 -18.84 -10.36
C GLN A 212 -3.39 -17.98 -9.43
N ALA A 213 -3.42 -18.30 -8.15
CA ALA A 213 -2.57 -17.63 -7.15
C ALA A 213 -1.08 -17.79 -7.45
N GLN A 214 -0.67 -19.00 -7.87
CA GLN A 214 0.71 -19.25 -8.28
C GLN A 214 1.07 -18.54 -9.59
N SER A 215 0.13 -18.45 -10.55
CA SER A 215 0.33 -17.66 -11.78
C SER A 215 0.59 -16.20 -11.46
N LEU A 216 -0.21 -15.60 -10.56
CA LEU A 216 0.00 -14.23 -10.11
C LEU A 216 1.35 -14.07 -9.39
N ALA A 217 1.70 -14.99 -8.50
CA ALA A 217 2.99 -14.98 -7.82
C ALA A 217 4.18 -15.01 -8.81
N ASN A 218 4.07 -15.84 -9.86
CA ASN A 218 5.07 -15.90 -10.92
C ASN A 218 5.11 -14.60 -11.75
N ALA A 219 3.95 -13.96 -11.98
CA ALA A 219 3.89 -12.68 -12.67
C ALA A 219 4.53 -11.54 -11.86
N ILE A 220 4.35 -11.53 -10.53
CA ILE A 220 4.97 -10.53 -9.62
C ILE A 220 6.50 -10.58 -9.74
N THR A 221 7.10 -11.77 -9.74
CA THR A 221 8.56 -11.95 -9.78
C THR A 221 9.13 -12.09 -11.19
N GLY A 222 8.27 -12.23 -12.20
CA GLY A 222 8.65 -12.37 -13.60
C GLY A 222 9.06 -11.04 -14.25
N GLU A 223 9.55 -11.11 -15.49
CA GLU A 223 10.04 -9.93 -16.25
C GLU A 223 9.01 -8.79 -16.32
N VAL A 224 7.73 -9.11 -16.47
CA VAL A 224 6.66 -8.12 -16.56
C VAL A 224 6.49 -7.40 -15.23
N GLY A 225 6.40 -8.13 -14.12
CA GLY A 225 6.25 -7.55 -12.79
C GLY A 225 7.47 -6.69 -12.41
N GLN A 226 8.67 -7.19 -12.66
CA GLN A 226 9.90 -6.46 -12.35
C GLN A 226 10.02 -5.16 -13.18
N ARG A 227 9.62 -5.17 -14.44
CA ARG A 227 9.59 -3.96 -15.27
C ARG A 227 8.57 -2.94 -14.75
N ILE A 228 7.35 -3.36 -14.40
CA ILE A 228 6.33 -2.47 -13.82
C ILE A 228 6.84 -1.85 -12.50
N LEU A 229 7.48 -2.63 -11.64
CA LEU A 229 8.08 -2.13 -10.40
C LEU A 229 9.13 -1.06 -10.67
N GLU A 230 10.02 -1.29 -11.64
CA GLU A 230 11.05 -0.32 -12.02
C GLU A 230 10.43 0.97 -12.58
N GLU A 231 9.43 0.87 -13.47
CA GLU A 231 8.70 2.01 -14.04
C GLU A 231 7.96 2.83 -12.97
N LEU A 232 7.47 2.19 -11.91
CA LEU A 232 6.83 2.83 -10.75
C LEU A 232 7.82 3.34 -9.70
N GLY A 233 9.13 3.14 -9.90
CA GLY A 233 10.18 3.65 -9.03
C GLY A 233 10.49 2.80 -7.80
N PHE A 234 10.04 1.55 -7.75
CA PHE A 234 10.46 0.60 -6.73
C PHE A 234 11.91 0.16 -6.95
N ASN A 235 12.59 -0.18 -5.86
CA ASN A 235 13.90 -0.79 -5.90
C ASN A 235 13.78 -2.31 -5.72
N GLN A 236 14.74 -3.05 -6.23
CA GLN A 236 14.89 -4.46 -5.90
C GLN A 236 15.39 -4.62 -4.44
N PRO A 237 15.07 -5.73 -3.77
CA PRO A 237 15.56 -6.05 -2.44
C PRO A 237 17.07 -6.13 -2.31
#